data_3b8f13afc6541ad3489c6093dabae050
#
_entry.id   3b8f13afc6541ad3489c6093dabae050
#
_cell.length_a   1.000
_cell.length_b   1.000
_cell.length_c   1.000
_cell.angle_alpha   90.00
_cell.angle_beta   90.00
_cell.angle_gamma   90.00
#
_symmetry.space_group_name_H-M   'P 1'
#
loop_
_entity.id
_entity.type
_entity.pdbx_description
1 polymer ?
#
loop_
_entity_poly.entity_id
_entity_poly.type
_entity_poly.pdbx_seq_one_letter_code
_entity_poly.pdbx_strand_id
1 'polypeptide(L)'
;MFTRRGFNIDALTVGETESPEYSRITISLSGDGYAREQLINQLRKLINVKKVEVLDDDCIKRELMLVKIENKPENRADIHFAVDAYRAKVIDYTNEGMCIEVTGDPSKIDAFIKLMIPFGIIEMCRTGIVALDRGTSTLLSKE
;
A
#
# COMPACT_ATOMS: atom_id res chain seq x y z
N MET A 1 -10.61 13.96 -10.78
CA MET A 1 -9.69 12.87 -11.09
C MET A 1 -8.32 13.38 -11.37
N PHE A 2 -7.40 12.93 -10.56
CA PHE A 2 -6.03 13.44 -10.64
C PHE A 2 -5.30 12.99 -11.89
N THR A 3 -5.66 11.83 -12.43
CA THR A 3 -4.99 11.32 -13.63
C THR A 3 -5.16 12.21 -14.84
N ARG A 4 -6.22 13.02 -14.87
CA ARG A 4 -6.47 13.89 -16.00
C ARG A 4 -5.51 15.06 -16.11
N ARG A 5 -4.73 15.31 -15.07
CA ARG A 5 -3.81 16.43 -15.04
C ARG A 5 -2.36 16.01 -15.14
N GLY A 6 -2.14 14.82 -15.68
CA GLY A 6 -0.80 14.29 -15.81
C GLY A 6 -0.26 13.62 -14.57
N PHE A 7 -1.12 13.42 -13.57
CA PHE A 7 -0.76 12.68 -12.37
C PHE A 7 -1.09 11.22 -12.53
N ASN A 8 -0.23 10.35 -12.01
CA ASN A 8 -0.51 8.93 -11.89
C ASN A 8 -0.53 8.60 -10.41
N ILE A 9 -1.72 8.62 -9.85
CA ILE A 9 -1.87 8.22 -8.44
C ILE A 9 -1.97 6.71 -8.39
N ASP A 10 -0.95 6.09 -7.78
CA ASP A 10 -0.89 4.64 -7.65
C ASP A 10 -1.75 4.15 -6.52
N ALA A 11 -1.80 4.90 -5.43
CA ALA A 11 -2.57 4.51 -4.25
C ALA A 11 -2.89 5.73 -3.42
N LEU A 12 -3.99 5.65 -2.68
CA LEU A 12 -4.41 6.70 -1.78
C LEU A 12 -4.98 6.05 -0.52
N THR A 13 -4.45 6.43 0.63
CA THR A 13 -4.85 5.86 1.90
C THR A 13 -5.24 6.99 2.85
N VAL A 14 -6.37 6.84 3.54
CA VAL A 14 -6.86 7.83 4.48
C VAL A 14 -7.04 7.15 5.83
N GLY A 15 -6.59 7.80 6.88
CA GLY A 15 -6.73 7.24 8.20
C GLY A 15 -6.67 8.28 9.30
N GLU A 16 -7.00 7.82 10.49
CA GLU A 16 -6.94 8.67 11.67
C GLU A 16 -5.50 8.88 12.10
N THR A 17 -5.29 9.93 12.86
CA THR A 17 -3.98 10.22 13.44
C THR A 17 -4.12 10.23 14.97
N GLU A 18 -3.00 10.48 15.65
CA GLU A 18 -3.01 10.63 17.10
C GLU A 18 -3.76 11.88 17.54
N SER A 19 -4.00 12.83 16.61
CA SER A 19 -4.77 14.05 16.87
C SER A 19 -6.17 13.87 16.32
N PRO A 20 -7.22 13.86 17.17
CA PRO A 20 -8.58 13.60 16.67
C PRO A 20 -9.08 14.60 15.64
N GLU A 21 -8.48 15.78 15.60
CA GLU A 21 -8.89 16.84 14.67
C GLU A 21 -8.37 16.63 13.25
N TYR A 22 -7.40 15.72 13.05
CA TYR A 22 -6.74 15.57 11.79
C TYR A 22 -6.80 14.15 11.27
N SER A 23 -7.01 14.03 9.97
CA SER A 23 -6.83 12.77 9.25
C SER A 23 -5.56 12.87 8.42
N ARG A 24 -4.95 11.74 8.18
CA ARG A 24 -3.75 11.66 7.34
C ARG A 24 -4.10 11.01 6.03
N ILE A 25 -3.72 11.65 4.95
CA ILE A 25 -3.87 11.10 3.61
C ILE A 25 -2.48 10.81 3.08
N THR A 26 -2.24 9.57 2.72
CA THR A 26 -0.99 9.16 2.11
C THR A 26 -1.24 8.91 0.64
N ILE A 27 -0.50 9.60 -0.20
CA ILE A 27 -0.64 9.49 -1.65
C ILE A 27 0.66 8.94 -2.22
N SER A 28 0.53 7.85 -2.97
CA SER A 28 1.64 7.28 -3.71
C SER A 28 1.40 7.61 -5.18
N LEU A 29 2.36 8.27 -5.81
CA LEU A 29 2.19 8.61 -7.20
C LEU A 29 3.49 8.41 -7.95
N SER A 30 3.37 8.11 -9.22
CA SER A 30 4.49 8.03 -10.14
C SER A 30 4.39 9.16 -11.15
N GLY A 31 5.51 9.44 -11.80
CA GLY A 31 5.59 10.55 -12.73
C GLY A 31 6.82 11.37 -12.45
N ASP A 32 6.96 12.49 -13.12
CA ASP A 32 8.14 13.32 -12.95
C ASP A 32 7.93 14.32 -11.80
N GLY A 33 9.00 15.08 -11.51
CA GLY A 33 8.94 16.05 -10.43
C GLY A 33 7.96 17.18 -10.69
N TYR A 34 7.71 17.48 -11.95
CA TYR A 34 6.75 18.54 -12.30
C TYR A 34 5.34 18.16 -11.88
N ALA A 35 4.93 16.91 -12.18
CA ALA A 35 3.61 16.44 -11.79
C ALA A 35 3.43 16.46 -10.29
N ARG A 36 4.48 16.06 -9.55
CA ARG A 36 4.45 16.07 -8.10
C ARG A 36 4.28 17.48 -7.55
N GLU A 37 5.03 18.45 -8.10
CA GLU A 37 4.94 19.83 -7.66
C GLU A 37 3.56 20.40 -7.94
N GLN A 38 2.98 20.07 -9.08
CA GLN A 38 1.65 20.51 -9.42
C GLN A 38 0.62 20.03 -8.40
N LEU A 39 0.70 18.75 -8.05
CA LEU A 39 -0.23 18.17 -7.10
C LEU A 39 -0.09 18.83 -5.73
N ILE A 40 1.15 19.01 -5.26
CA ILE A 40 1.42 19.63 -3.96
C ILE A 40 0.82 21.03 -3.93
N ASN A 41 1.03 21.83 -4.99
CA ASN A 41 0.53 23.18 -5.04
C ASN A 41 -0.98 23.23 -5.01
N GLN A 42 -1.64 22.30 -5.70
CA GLN A 42 -3.09 22.25 -5.69
C GLN A 42 -3.64 21.84 -4.33
N LEU A 43 -3.00 20.87 -3.67
CA LEU A 43 -3.44 20.44 -2.35
C LEU A 43 -3.31 21.56 -1.32
N ARG A 44 -2.25 22.34 -1.40
CA ARG A 44 -2.02 23.44 -0.46
C ARG A 44 -3.05 24.54 -0.56
N LYS A 45 -3.76 24.62 -1.68
CA LYS A 45 -4.81 25.64 -1.87
C LYS A 45 -6.12 25.27 -1.20
N LEU A 46 -6.28 24.03 -0.78
CA LEU A 46 -7.53 23.58 -0.16
C LEU A 46 -7.56 24.02 1.29
N ILE A 47 -8.70 24.57 1.69
CA ILE A 47 -8.87 25.11 3.05
C ILE A 47 -8.64 24.04 4.11
N ASN A 48 -9.10 22.83 3.83
CA ASN A 48 -9.05 21.75 4.83
C ASN A 48 -7.72 21.04 4.90
N VAL A 49 -6.80 21.34 4.00
CA VAL A 49 -5.45 20.75 4.03
C VAL A 49 -4.55 21.64 4.88
N LYS A 50 -4.04 21.08 5.97
CA LYS A 50 -3.23 21.84 6.91
C LYS A 50 -1.75 21.78 6.60
N LYS A 51 -1.28 20.65 6.11
CA LYS A 51 0.13 20.49 5.80
C LYS A 51 0.33 19.41 4.75
N VAL A 52 1.30 19.63 3.86
CA VAL A 52 1.67 18.69 2.81
C VAL A 52 3.19 18.52 2.87
N GLU A 53 3.64 17.27 2.89
CA GLU A 53 5.07 16.94 2.93
C GLU A 53 5.36 15.84 1.93
N VAL A 54 6.55 15.90 1.35
CA VAL A 54 7.07 14.79 0.55
C VAL A 54 7.99 13.98 1.46
N LEU A 55 7.69 12.69 1.59
CA LEU A 55 8.52 11.83 2.43
C LEU A 55 9.72 11.32 1.65
N ASP A 56 10.83 11.12 2.36
CA ASP A 56 12.04 10.57 1.78
C ASP A 56 11.81 9.13 1.30
N ASP A 57 12.62 8.70 0.35
CA ASP A 57 12.54 7.34 -0.17
C ASP A 57 12.79 6.29 0.90
N ASP A 58 13.57 6.63 1.94
CA ASP A 58 13.89 5.69 3.00
C ASP A 58 12.90 5.73 4.16
N CYS A 59 11.78 6.43 4.02
CA CYS A 59 10.75 6.46 5.04
C CYS A 59 10.19 5.05 5.26
N ILE A 60 9.50 4.87 6.39
CA ILE A 60 8.87 3.59 6.68
C ILE A 60 7.59 3.50 5.89
N LYS A 61 7.46 2.47 5.06
CA LYS A 61 6.28 2.23 4.23
C LYS A 61 5.77 0.83 4.47
N ARG A 62 4.47 0.70 4.62
CA ARG A 62 3.85 -0.61 4.76
C ARG A 62 2.52 -0.62 4.05
N GLU A 63 2.16 -1.79 3.58
CA GLU A 63 0.89 -2.05 2.90
C GLU A 63 0.40 -3.41 3.34
N LEU A 64 -0.90 -3.59 3.39
CA LEU A 64 -1.50 -4.88 3.68
C LEU A 64 -2.30 -5.34 2.47
N MET A 65 -2.17 -6.62 2.13
CA MET A 65 -2.93 -7.21 1.03
C MET A 65 -3.62 -8.47 1.52
N LEU A 66 -4.85 -8.65 1.06
CA LEU A 66 -5.56 -9.92 1.18
C LEU A 66 -5.73 -10.48 -0.22
N VAL A 67 -5.37 -11.74 -0.40
CA VAL A 67 -5.49 -12.38 -1.70
C VAL A 67 -6.09 -13.78 -1.54
N LYS A 68 -7.10 -14.06 -2.36
CA LYS A 68 -7.68 -15.39 -2.43
C LYS A 68 -7.10 -16.11 -3.63
N ILE A 69 -6.66 -17.33 -3.41
CA ILE A 69 -6.11 -18.17 -4.49
C ILE A 69 -6.78 -19.52 -4.48
N GLU A 70 -6.74 -20.19 -5.63
CA GLU A 70 -7.29 -21.52 -5.75
C GLU A 70 -6.47 -22.52 -4.93
N ASN A 71 -7.16 -23.45 -4.32
CA ASN A 71 -6.53 -24.45 -3.45
C ASN A 71 -6.52 -25.81 -4.14
N LYS A 72 -5.58 -25.99 -5.06
CA LYS A 72 -5.43 -27.26 -5.75
C LYS A 72 -4.39 -28.11 -5.03
N PRO A 73 -4.67 -29.41 -4.81
CA PRO A 73 -3.74 -30.26 -4.07
C PRO A 73 -2.33 -30.25 -4.61
N GLU A 74 -2.17 -30.19 -5.92
CA GLU A 74 -0.84 -30.24 -6.54
C GLU A 74 -0.05 -28.97 -6.30
N ASN A 75 -0.69 -27.88 -5.88
CA ASN A 75 -0.02 -26.59 -5.65
C ASN A 75 0.19 -26.25 -4.18
N ARG A 76 -0.40 -27.05 -3.28
CA ARG A 76 -0.41 -26.70 -1.86
C ARG A 76 0.99 -26.52 -1.25
N ALA A 77 1.91 -27.42 -1.60
CA ALA A 77 3.26 -27.33 -1.03
C ALA A 77 3.97 -26.07 -1.49
N ASP A 78 3.83 -25.73 -2.78
CA ASP A 78 4.48 -24.55 -3.32
C ASP A 78 3.89 -23.26 -2.74
N ILE A 79 2.58 -23.25 -2.55
CA ILE A 79 1.90 -22.10 -1.95
C ILE A 79 2.36 -21.90 -0.52
N HIS A 80 2.40 -22.96 0.27
CA HIS A 80 2.83 -22.86 1.66
C HIS A 80 4.30 -22.46 1.76
N PHE A 81 5.13 -22.90 0.85
CA PHE A 81 6.52 -22.48 0.82
C PHE A 81 6.63 -20.96 0.60
N ALA A 82 5.85 -20.44 -0.34
CA ALA A 82 5.85 -19.00 -0.61
C ALA A 82 5.30 -18.21 0.59
N VAL A 83 4.24 -18.70 1.21
CA VAL A 83 3.66 -18.08 2.39
C VAL A 83 4.70 -17.95 3.49
N ASP A 84 5.43 -19.01 3.75
CA ASP A 84 6.48 -19.01 4.79
C ASP A 84 7.62 -18.08 4.41
N ALA A 85 8.06 -18.11 3.15
CA ALA A 85 9.18 -17.29 2.70
C ALA A 85 8.88 -15.79 2.81
N TYR A 86 7.64 -15.41 2.57
CA TYR A 86 7.23 -14.00 2.62
C TYR A 86 6.63 -13.61 3.98
N ARG A 87 6.65 -14.54 4.95
CA ARG A 87 6.06 -14.32 6.27
C ARG A 87 4.62 -13.89 6.19
N ALA A 88 3.90 -14.47 5.23
CA ALA A 88 2.48 -14.25 5.07
C ALA A 88 1.70 -15.20 5.96
N LYS A 89 0.39 -15.04 6.01
CA LYS A 89 -0.48 -15.88 6.84
C LYS A 89 -1.65 -16.37 6.03
N VAL A 90 -1.97 -17.64 6.19
CA VAL A 90 -3.22 -18.17 5.65
C VAL A 90 -4.29 -17.92 6.69
N ILE A 91 -5.26 -17.06 6.37
CA ILE A 91 -6.30 -16.66 7.32
C ILE A 91 -7.63 -17.35 7.08
N ASP A 92 -7.81 -17.96 5.91
CA ASP A 92 -9.00 -18.74 5.61
C ASP A 92 -8.59 -19.87 4.68
N TYR A 93 -9.12 -21.07 4.92
CA TYR A 93 -8.70 -22.24 4.17
C TYR A 93 -9.90 -23.12 3.93
N THR A 94 -10.21 -23.35 2.65
CA THR A 94 -11.27 -24.28 2.24
C THR A 94 -10.71 -25.24 1.20
N ASN A 95 -11.49 -26.23 0.83
CA ASN A 95 -11.06 -27.17 -0.21
C ASN A 95 -10.88 -26.51 -1.56
N GLU A 96 -11.53 -25.39 -1.79
CA GLU A 96 -11.56 -24.75 -3.12
C GLU A 96 -10.68 -23.51 -3.19
N GLY A 97 -10.40 -22.89 -2.05
CA GLY A 97 -9.62 -21.67 -2.04
C GLY A 97 -9.04 -21.37 -0.68
N MET A 98 -8.08 -20.50 -0.66
CA MET A 98 -7.52 -20.00 0.59
C MET A 98 -7.29 -18.51 0.48
N CYS A 99 -7.39 -17.82 1.61
CA CYS A 99 -7.13 -16.39 1.69
C CYS A 99 -5.84 -16.17 2.46
N ILE A 100 -4.95 -15.38 1.87
CA ILE A 100 -3.64 -15.13 2.43
C ILE A 100 -3.50 -13.64 2.72
N GLU A 101 -2.96 -13.32 3.89
CA GLU A 101 -2.68 -11.96 4.30
C GLU A 101 -1.17 -11.72 4.20
N VAL A 102 -0.77 -10.64 3.53
CA VAL A 102 0.63 -10.26 3.38
C VAL A 102 0.80 -8.80 3.75
N THR A 103 1.82 -8.50 4.54
CA THR A 103 2.17 -7.12 4.85
C THR A 103 3.63 -6.88 4.50
N GLY A 104 3.93 -5.64 4.11
CA GLY A 104 5.29 -5.27 3.77
C GLY A 104 5.31 -4.01 2.95
N ASP A 105 6.47 -3.69 2.39
CA ASP A 105 6.54 -2.57 1.46
C ASP A 105 5.94 -3.00 0.11
N PRO A 106 5.68 -2.05 -0.79
CA PRO A 106 5.03 -2.38 -2.07
C PRO A 106 5.79 -3.40 -2.90
N SER A 107 7.11 -3.39 -2.88
CA SER A 107 7.88 -4.32 -3.69
C SER A 107 7.70 -5.75 -3.22
N LYS A 108 7.58 -5.95 -1.91
CA LYS A 108 7.30 -7.28 -1.35
C LYS A 108 5.92 -7.76 -1.78
N ILE A 109 4.92 -6.87 -1.70
CA ILE A 109 3.55 -7.22 -2.08
C ILE A 109 3.50 -7.57 -3.57
N ASP A 110 4.13 -6.75 -4.42
CA ASP A 110 4.15 -7.01 -5.86
C ASP A 110 4.83 -8.34 -6.19
N ALA A 111 5.92 -8.66 -5.50
CA ALA A 111 6.63 -9.91 -5.72
C ALA A 111 5.77 -11.11 -5.32
N PHE A 112 5.04 -11.00 -4.20
CA PHE A 112 4.15 -12.07 -3.77
C PHE A 112 3.01 -12.30 -4.77
N ILE A 113 2.47 -11.21 -5.31
CA ILE A 113 1.41 -11.33 -6.32
C ILE A 113 1.92 -12.11 -7.53
N LYS A 114 3.14 -11.79 -7.99
CA LYS A 114 3.72 -12.50 -9.14
C LYS A 114 3.88 -13.98 -8.87
N LEU A 115 4.22 -14.36 -7.64
CA LEU A 115 4.33 -15.76 -7.29
C LEU A 115 2.98 -16.46 -7.28
N MET A 116 1.92 -15.74 -6.95
CA MET A 116 0.59 -16.33 -6.82
C MET A 116 -0.15 -16.45 -8.16
N ILE A 117 0.20 -15.64 -9.14
CA ILE A 117 -0.50 -15.67 -10.44
C ILE A 117 -0.60 -17.08 -11.03
N PRO A 118 0.49 -17.88 -11.07
CA PRO A 118 0.39 -19.22 -11.66
C PRO A 118 -0.57 -20.17 -10.93
N PHE A 119 -0.87 -19.89 -9.66
CA PHE A 119 -1.73 -20.75 -8.86
C PHE A 119 -3.21 -20.40 -8.97
N GLY A 120 -3.53 -19.29 -9.61
CA GLY A 120 -4.90 -18.86 -9.82
C GLY A 120 -5.41 -17.93 -8.74
N ILE A 121 -5.33 -16.63 -9.01
CA ILE A 121 -5.86 -15.60 -8.11
C ILE A 121 -7.34 -15.47 -8.36
N ILE A 122 -8.14 -15.64 -7.29
CA ILE A 122 -9.58 -15.49 -7.34
C ILE A 122 -9.97 -14.04 -7.16
N GLU A 123 -9.35 -13.39 -6.17
CA GLU A 123 -9.68 -12.01 -5.83
C GLU A 123 -8.57 -11.47 -4.95
N MET A 124 -8.31 -10.18 -5.04
CA MET A 124 -7.37 -9.55 -4.10
C MET A 124 -7.76 -8.11 -3.86
N CYS A 125 -7.34 -7.60 -2.71
CA CYS A 125 -7.47 -6.18 -2.40
C CYS A 125 -6.24 -5.73 -1.63
N ARG A 126 -5.88 -4.46 -1.82
CA ARG A 126 -4.72 -3.84 -1.18
C ARG A 126 -5.17 -2.57 -0.48
N THR A 127 -4.54 -2.28 0.65
CA THR A 127 -4.88 -1.07 1.41
C THR A 127 -4.28 0.19 0.77
N GLY A 128 -3.21 0.03 0.01
CA GLY A 128 -2.37 1.17 -0.29
C GLY A 128 -1.36 1.38 0.83
N ILE A 129 -0.44 2.30 0.61
CA ILE A 129 0.69 2.51 1.51
C ILE A 129 0.31 3.41 2.67
N VAL A 130 0.71 3.04 3.89
CA VAL A 130 0.82 3.99 4.99
C VAL A 130 2.31 4.23 5.19
N ALA A 131 2.68 5.46 5.53
CA ALA A 131 4.09 5.85 5.60
C ALA A 131 4.33 6.87 6.69
N LEU A 132 5.48 6.74 7.32
CA LEU A 132 5.95 7.67 8.35
C LEU A 132 7.43 7.92 8.14
N ASP A 133 7.90 9.10 8.54
CA ASP A 133 9.32 9.36 8.60
C ASP A 133 9.96 8.47 9.66
N ARG A 134 11.24 8.22 9.48
CA ARG A 134 12.00 7.50 10.50
C ARG A 134 12.33 8.43 11.65
N GLY A 135 12.58 7.84 12.81
CA GLY A 135 12.96 8.60 14.00
C GLY A 135 11.76 9.25 14.66
N THR A 136 11.96 10.43 15.20
CA THR A 136 10.93 11.11 15.98
C THR A 136 10.30 12.30 15.28
N SER A 137 10.66 12.57 14.04
CA SER A 137 10.05 13.65 13.27
C SER A 137 8.57 13.36 13.00
N THR A 138 7.74 14.38 13.12
CA THR A 138 6.32 14.23 12.80
C THR A 138 5.94 15.23 11.73
N LEU A 139 4.84 14.93 11.03
CA LEU A 139 4.39 15.82 9.96
C LEU A 139 4.05 17.20 10.47
N LEU A 140 3.35 17.28 11.60
CA LEU A 140 2.92 18.56 12.15
C LEU A 140 4.02 19.33 12.86
N SER A 141 5.08 18.66 13.30
CA SER A 141 6.19 19.32 14.01
C SER A 141 7.26 19.86 13.06
N LYS A 142 7.18 19.57 11.79
CA LYS A 142 8.13 20.10 10.81
C LYS A 142 7.72 21.50 10.41
N GLU A 143 8.58 22.46 10.70
CA GLU A 143 8.29 23.83 10.35
C GLU A 143 9.20 24.34 9.25
#